data_d50c1a4c2072df2e83067bb17bbf55d1
#
_entry.id   d50c1a4c2072df2e83067bb17bbf55d1
#
_cell.length_a   1.000
_cell.length_b   1.000
_cell.length_c   1.000
_cell.angle_alpha   90.00
_cell.angle_beta   90.00
_cell.angle_gamma   90.00
#
_symmetry.space_group_name_H-M   'P 1'
#
loop_
_entity.id
_entity.type
_entity.pdbx_description
1 polymer ?
#
loop_
_entity_poly.entity_id
_entity_poly.type
_entity_poly.pdbx_seq_one_letter_code
_entity_poly.pdbx_strand_id
1 'polypeptide(L)'
;MTAEREKEAAEAWFIDLRDRLCAAFEVLEDRFAGPDAGERRPGRFAFEPWRREDGGGGVMGLMHGRVFEKIGVNVSTVFGSFAPEFRGQIPGAGEDPRFWASGISLVAHPRSPHVPPAHMNTRHIRTTKAWFGGGADLNPIFAVEADTRDFHAALERACAGLGDDAYPRFKAWADEYFFIPHRGEARGVGGIFYDYLEDDFERHFAFTRAVGEAFLEIYPKLVERRMDRPWTAAERAHQLVRRGRYVEFNLIYDRGTQFGLKTGGNPKAILMSLPPLVAWP
;
A
#
# COMPACT_ATOMS: atom_id res chain seq x y z
N MET A 1 -22.36 5.28 -15.84
CA MET A 1 -22.87 5.02 -14.45
C MET A 1 -23.15 6.36 -13.78
N THR A 2 -24.02 6.47 -12.76
CA THR A 2 -24.15 7.71 -11.99
C THR A 2 -23.00 7.82 -11.00
N ALA A 3 -22.63 9.06 -10.64
CA ALA A 3 -21.54 9.30 -9.68
C ALA A 3 -21.71 8.54 -8.36
N GLU A 4 -22.93 8.37 -7.88
CA GLU A 4 -23.22 7.66 -6.64
C GLU A 4 -22.96 6.13 -6.77
N ARG A 5 -23.37 5.54 -7.89
CA ARG A 5 -23.08 4.12 -8.18
C ARG A 5 -21.58 3.86 -8.37
N GLU A 6 -20.84 4.81 -8.91
CA GLU A 6 -19.38 4.71 -9.04
C GLU A 6 -18.69 4.69 -7.66
N LYS A 7 -19.15 5.56 -6.75
CA LYS A 7 -18.65 5.59 -5.35
C LYS A 7 -18.95 4.28 -4.63
N GLU A 8 -20.21 3.81 -4.70
CA GLU A 8 -20.65 2.55 -4.08
C GLU A 8 -19.83 1.36 -4.62
N ALA A 9 -19.60 1.28 -5.93
CA ALA A 9 -18.85 0.20 -6.54
C ALA A 9 -17.37 0.22 -6.11
N ALA A 10 -16.74 1.41 -6.05
CA ALA A 10 -15.37 1.55 -5.60
C ALA A 10 -15.21 1.17 -4.12
N GLU A 11 -16.10 1.67 -3.26
CA GLU A 11 -16.08 1.36 -1.82
C GLU A 11 -16.27 -0.14 -1.54
N ALA A 12 -17.27 -0.76 -2.18
CA ALA A 12 -17.52 -2.19 -2.05
C ALA A 12 -16.30 -3.03 -2.48
N TRP A 13 -15.63 -2.65 -3.57
CA TRP A 13 -14.42 -3.30 -4.03
C TRP A 13 -13.26 -3.20 -3.03
N PHE A 14 -13.01 -2.03 -2.45
CA PHE A 14 -11.92 -1.87 -1.48
C PHE A 14 -12.16 -2.67 -0.19
N ILE A 15 -13.42 -2.80 0.23
CA ILE A 15 -13.80 -3.66 1.37
C ILE A 15 -13.56 -5.13 1.04
N ASP A 16 -14.04 -5.62 -0.11
CA ASP A 16 -13.83 -6.99 -0.57
C ASP A 16 -12.33 -7.34 -0.67
N LEU A 17 -11.55 -6.46 -1.31
CA LEU A 17 -10.10 -6.66 -1.45
C LEU A 17 -9.41 -6.73 -0.08
N ARG A 18 -9.78 -5.87 0.89
CA ARG A 18 -9.27 -5.94 2.26
C ARG A 18 -9.50 -7.31 2.87
N ASP A 19 -10.74 -7.79 2.81
CA ASP A 19 -11.13 -9.03 3.46
C ASP A 19 -10.37 -10.23 2.86
N ARG A 20 -10.22 -10.26 1.55
CA ARG A 20 -9.46 -11.30 0.83
C ARG A 20 -7.96 -11.24 1.12
N LEU A 21 -7.37 -10.04 1.18
CA LEU A 21 -5.97 -9.85 1.56
C LEU A 21 -5.72 -10.30 3.00
N CYS A 22 -6.57 -9.89 3.94
CA CYS A 22 -6.45 -10.30 5.33
C CYS A 22 -6.52 -11.83 5.48
N ALA A 23 -7.49 -12.48 4.83
CA ALA A 23 -7.62 -13.93 4.83
C ALA A 23 -6.37 -14.64 4.25
N ALA A 24 -5.81 -14.13 3.13
CA ALA A 24 -4.61 -14.69 2.53
C ALA A 24 -3.39 -14.59 3.46
N PHE A 25 -3.23 -13.49 4.19
CA PHE A 25 -2.12 -13.33 5.13
C PHE A 25 -2.29 -14.17 6.40
N GLU A 26 -3.50 -14.36 6.89
CA GLU A 26 -3.78 -15.27 8.01
C GLU A 26 -3.48 -16.73 7.64
N VAL A 27 -3.72 -17.13 6.40
CA VAL A 27 -3.32 -18.45 5.88
C VAL A 27 -1.80 -18.65 5.92
N LEU A 28 -1.01 -17.61 5.58
CA LEU A 28 0.45 -17.68 5.68
C LEU A 28 0.90 -17.84 7.14
N GLU A 29 0.26 -17.14 8.07
CA GLU A 29 0.51 -17.31 9.50
C GLU A 29 0.24 -18.73 9.98
N ASP A 30 -0.81 -19.39 9.48
CA ASP A 30 -1.14 -20.77 9.79
C ASP A 30 -0.14 -21.78 9.20
N ARG A 31 0.33 -21.51 7.98
CA ARG A 31 1.25 -22.40 7.24
C ARG A 31 2.71 -22.28 7.67
N PHE A 32 3.09 -21.24 8.41
CA PHE A 32 4.47 -21.01 8.80
C PHE A 32 5.03 -22.20 9.59
N ALA A 33 6.12 -22.78 9.08
CA ALA A 33 6.84 -23.91 9.65
C ALA A 33 8.34 -23.63 9.91
N GLY A 34 8.75 -22.37 9.79
CA GLY A 34 10.13 -21.94 9.99
C GLY A 34 10.62 -21.97 11.44
N PRO A 35 11.85 -21.50 11.70
CA PRO A 35 12.37 -21.38 13.05
C PRO A 35 11.39 -20.65 13.96
N ASP A 36 11.28 -21.10 15.22
CA ASP A 36 10.42 -20.50 16.25
C ASP A 36 8.90 -20.58 15.96
N ALA A 37 8.47 -21.44 15.01
CA ALA A 37 7.05 -21.62 14.69
C ALA A 37 6.20 -22.00 15.92
N GLY A 38 6.78 -22.72 16.89
CA GLY A 38 6.13 -23.10 18.15
C GLY A 38 6.14 -22.00 19.23
N GLU A 39 6.96 -20.98 19.11
CA GLU A 39 7.13 -19.95 20.14
C GLU A 39 6.05 -18.85 20.09
N ARG A 40 5.39 -18.68 18.95
CA ARG A 40 4.39 -17.63 18.72
C ARG A 40 3.13 -18.24 18.15
N ARG A 41 2.00 -17.67 18.55
CA ARG A 41 0.72 -18.00 17.91
C ARG A 41 0.65 -17.38 16.51
N PRO A 42 -0.08 -18.02 15.56
CA PRO A 42 -0.41 -17.39 14.28
C PRO A 42 -1.09 -16.05 14.49
N GLY A 43 -0.68 -15.05 13.74
CA GLY A 43 -1.30 -13.73 13.76
C GLY A 43 -2.75 -13.77 13.26
N ARG A 44 -3.56 -12.84 13.78
CA ARG A 44 -4.92 -12.56 13.29
C ARG A 44 -5.12 -11.06 13.24
N PHE A 45 -5.87 -10.59 12.25
CA PHE A 45 -6.18 -9.18 12.15
C PHE A 45 -7.15 -8.74 13.25
N ALA A 46 -6.76 -7.68 13.95
CA ALA A 46 -7.65 -6.92 14.82
C ALA A 46 -8.10 -5.66 14.08
N PHE A 47 -9.41 -5.51 13.94
CA PHE A 47 -10.00 -4.39 13.21
C PHE A 47 -10.43 -3.28 14.18
N GLU A 48 -10.03 -2.04 13.88
CA GLU A 48 -10.36 -0.85 14.64
C GLU A 48 -11.03 0.17 13.72
N PRO A 49 -12.34 0.45 13.90
CA PRO A 49 -13.01 1.51 13.18
C PRO A 49 -12.54 2.88 13.70
N TRP A 50 -12.44 3.83 12.78
CA TRP A 50 -12.15 5.22 13.13
C TRP A 50 -13.04 6.18 12.32
N ARG A 51 -13.25 7.37 12.88
CA ARG A 51 -14.04 8.41 12.24
C ARG A 51 -13.23 9.69 12.13
N ARG A 52 -13.59 10.51 11.14
CA ARG A 52 -13.07 11.84 10.93
C ARG A 52 -14.12 12.85 11.35
N GLU A 53 -13.71 13.94 12.01
CA GLU A 53 -14.65 14.98 12.46
C GLU A 53 -15.36 15.65 11.28
N ASP A 54 -14.64 15.92 10.18
CA ASP A 54 -15.17 16.57 8.97
C ASP A 54 -16.04 15.65 8.09
N GLY A 55 -16.06 14.37 8.35
CA GLY A 55 -16.91 13.39 7.63
C GLY A 55 -16.18 12.15 7.14
N GLY A 56 -16.92 11.04 7.22
CA GLY A 56 -16.42 9.73 6.86
C GLY A 56 -15.56 9.08 7.94
N GLY A 57 -14.72 8.12 7.50
CA GLY A 57 -13.86 7.35 8.38
C GLY A 57 -13.27 6.13 7.68
N GLY A 58 -12.92 5.13 8.45
CA GLY A 58 -12.38 3.89 7.91
C GLY A 58 -12.33 2.77 8.94
N VAL A 59 -11.75 1.66 8.50
CA VAL A 59 -11.46 0.50 9.35
C VAL A 59 -10.01 0.09 9.11
N MET A 60 -9.21 0.21 10.16
CA MET A 60 -7.82 -0.21 10.17
C MET A 60 -7.72 -1.64 10.72
N GLY A 61 -7.18 -2.57 9.94
CA GLY A 61 -6.81 -3.90 10.39
C GLY A 61 -5.31 -3.96 10.67
N LEU A 62 -4.94 -4.42 11.86
CA LEU A 62 -3.55 -4.66 12.23
C LEU A 62 -3.36 -6.12 12.65
N MET A 63 -2.27 -6.73 12.19
CA MET A 63 -1.86 -8.06 12.62
C MET A 63 -0.39 -8.04 13.03
N HIS A 64 -0.09 -8.73 14.13
CA HIS A 64 1.24 -9.10 14.59
C HIS A 64 1.28 -10.61 14.74
N GLY A 65 2.20 -11.26 14.05
CA GLY A 65 2.25 -12.72 14.00
C GLY A 65 3.66 -13.25 13.94
N ARG A 66 3.76 -14.48 13.49
CA ARG A 66 5.04 -15.20 13.35
C ARG A 66 5.68 -14.99 11.97
N VAL A 67 4.91 -14.74 10.92
CA VAL A 67 5.39 -14.33 9.58
C VAL A 67 5.55 -12.83 9.52
N PHE A 68 4.50 -12.09 9.88
CA PHE A 68 4.50 -10.63 9.86
C PHE A 68 4.77 -10.07 11.26
N GLU A 69 5.87 -9.35 11.40
CA GLU A 69 6.12 -8.59 12.63
C GLU A 69 5.08 -7.48 12.81
N LYS A 70 4.67 -6.89 11.70
CA LYS A 70 3.52 -6.00 11.59
C LYS A 70 3.02 -5.99 10.16
N ILE A 71 1.73 -6.11 9.97
CA ILE A 71 1.04 -5.81 8.72
C ILE A 71 -0.21 -5.00 9.03
N GLY A 72 -0.42 -3.95 8.24
CA GLY A 72 -1.59 -3.10 8.36
C GLY A 72 -2.35 -3.02 7.04
N VAL A 73 -3.68 -3.12 7.11
CA VAL A 73 -4.59 -2.90 5.98
C VAL A 73 -5.66 -1.92 6.44
N ASN A 74 -5.78 -0.79 5.75
CA ASN A 74 -6.77 0.23 6.07
C ASN A 74 -7.67 0.50 4.86
N VAL A 75 -8.97 0.43 5.04
CA VAL A 75 -9.95 0.93 4.07
C VAL A 75 -10.61 2.16 4.66
N SER A 76 -10.72 3.21 3.88
CA SER A 76 -11.37 4.45 4.30
C SER A 76 -12.25 5.02 3.21
N THR A 77 -13.38 5.61 3.62
CA THR A 77 -14.20 6.49 2.81
C THR A 77 -14.36 7.79 3.56
N VAL A 78 -13.78 8.86 3.02
CA VAL A 78 -13.72 10.17 3.64
C VAL A 78 -14.29 11.23 2.69
N PHE A 79 -14.92 12.24 3.25
CA PHE A 79 -15.48 13.36 2.51
C PHE A 79 -15.41 14.63 3.35
N GLY A 80 -15.56 15.78 2.72
CA GLY A 80 -15.47 17.08 3.38
C GLY A 80 -15.16 18.18 2.39
N SER A 81 -14.50 19.23 2.87
CA SER A 81 -14.02 20.33 2.04
C SER A 81 -12.54 20.58 2.26
N PHE A 82 -11.79 20.79 1.16
CA PHE A 82 -10.39 21.16 1.26
C PHE A 82 -10.23 22.57 1.84
N ALA A 83 -9.28 22.73 2.75
CA ALA A 83 -8.86 24.02 3.25
C ALA A 83 -8.30 24.89 2.09
N PRO A 84 -8.42 26.24 2.16
CA PRO A 84 -8.06 27.13 1.08
C PRO A 84 -6.66 26.90 0.48
N GLU A 85 -5.68 26.60 1.31
CA GLU A 85 -4.28 26.36 0.92
C GLU A 85 -4.05 25.12 0.04
N PHE A 86 -4.98 24.17 0.04
CA PHE A 86 -4.88 22.94 -0.76
C PHE A 86 -5.67 23.00 -2.06
N ARG A 87 -6.63 23.93 -2.20
CA ARG A 87 -7.57 23.96 -3.34
C ARG A 87 -6.88 24.11 -4.69
N GLY A 88 -5.81 24.89 -4.75
CA GLY A 88 -5.04 25.10 -5.98
C GLY A 88 -4.17 23.91 -6.40
N GLN A 89 -4.00 22.90 -5.52
CA GLN A 89 -3.14 21.75 -5.77
C GLN A 89 -3.93 20.50 -6.17
N ILE A 90 -5.25 20.50 -5.96
CA ILE A 90 -6.11 19.33 -6.17
C ILE A 90 -7.02 19.61 -7.38
N PRO A 91 -7.05 18.73 -8.39
CA PRO A 91 -7.92 18.88 -9.55
C PRO A 91 -9.38 19.11 -9.15
N GLY A 92 -10.00 20.15 -9.72
CA GLY A 92 -11.40 20.51 -9.47
C GLY A 92 -11.70 21.18 -8.14
N ALA A 93 -10.80 21.15 -7.14
CA ALA A 93 -11.06 21.73 -5.82
C ALA A 93 -11.04 23.26 -5.79
N GLY A 94 -10.50 23.91 -6.83
CA GLY A 94 -10.57 25.38 -7.00
C GLY A 94 -11.97 25.87 -7.36
N GLU A 95 -12.76 25.05 -8.05
CA GLU A 95 -14.15 25.35 -8.45
C GLU A 95 -15.13 25.04 -7.30
N ASP A 96 -15.02 23.86 -6.72
CA ASP A 96 -15.77 23.41 -5.55
C ASP A 96 -14.83 22.68 -4.60
N PRO A 97 -14.64 23.16 -3.35
CA PRO A 97 -13.71 22.56 -2.42
C PRO A 97 -14.16 21.20 -1.86
N ARG A 98 -15.40 20.80 -2.10
CA ARG A 98 -15.93 19.52 -1.60
C ARG A 98 -15.23 18.34 -2.28
N PHE A 99 -14.99 17.30 -1.50
CA PHE A 99 -14.40 16.06 -2.00
C PHE A 99 -15.06 14.84 -1.39
N TRP A 100 -14.91 13.74 -2.08
CA TRP A 100 -15.12 12.39 -1.60
C TRP A 100 -13.94 11.54 -2.06
N ALA A 101 -13.44 10.67 -1.19
CA ALA A 101 -12.35 9.76 -1.51
C ALA A 101 -12.56 8.42 -0.80
N SER A 102 -12.39 7.32 -1.53
CA SER A 102 -12.34 5.98 -0.96
C SER A 102 -11.10 5.25 -1.45
N GLY A 103 -10.54 4.37 -0.62
CA GLY A 103 -9.36 3.61 -0.98
C GLY A 103 -8.96 2.58 0.06
N ILE A 104 -8.04 1.72 -0.38
CA ILE A 104 -7.34 0.75 0.45
C ILE A 104 -5.86 1.09 0.49
N SER A 105 -5.22 0.89 1.64
CA SER A 105 -3.78 0.97 1.82
C SER A 105 -3.30 -0.22 2.63
N LEU A 106 -2.20 -0.82 2.21
CA LEU A 106 -1.56 -1.97 2.85
C LEU A 106 -0.06 -1.75 2.96
N VAL A 107 0.50 -2.05 4.13
CA VAL A 107 1.95 -2.15 4.33
C VAL A 107 2.28 -3.38 5.14
N ALA A 108 3.18 -4.22 4.63
CA ALA A 108 3.65 -5.44 5.26
C ALA A 108 5.12 -5.32 5.69
N HIS A 109 5.39 -5.61 6.96
CA HIS A 109 6.74 -5.71 7.54
C HIS A 109 6.98 -7.12 8.08
N PRO A 110 7.53 -8.04 7.25
CA PRO A 110 7.80 -9.42 7.65
C PRO A 110 8.89 -9.52 8.72
N ARG A 111 8.85 -10.56 9.58
CA ARG A 111 9.92 -10.85 10.55
C ARG A 111 11.21 -11.26 9.87
N SER A 112 11.11 -12.20 8.94
CA SER A 112 12.28 -12.68 8.21
C SER A 112 12.86 -11.56 7.33
N PRO A 113 14.18 -11.30 7.39
CA PRO A 113 14.85 -10.38 6.46
C PRO A 113 14.86 -10.90 5.02
N HIS A 114 14.56 -12.18 4.80
CA HIS A 114 14.49 -12.78 3.46
C HIS A 114 13.14 -12.57 2.78
N VAL A 115 12.10 -12.25 3.53
CA VAL A 115 10.78 -11.89 2.98
C VAL A 115 10.74 -10.38 2.72
N PRO A 116 10.46 -9.94 1.49
CA PRO A 116 10.44 -8.51 1.19
C PRO A 116 9.25 -7.80 1.85
N PRO A 117 9.46 -6.65 2.53
CA PRO A 117 8.38 -5.72 2.80
C PRO A 117 7.70 -5.26 1.51
N ALA A 118 6.40 -4.99 1.59
CA ALA A 118 5.63 -4.50 0.44
C ALA A 118 4.62 -3.44 0.86
N HIS A 119 4.30 -2.57 -0.07
CA HIS A 119 3.25 -1.57 0.04
C HIS A 119 2.33 -1.67 -1.17
N MET A 120 1.05 -1.46 -0.96
CA MET A 120 0.05 -1.29 -2.01
C MET A 120 -1.00 -0.30 -1.54
N ASN A 121 -1.38 0.64 -2.40
CA ASN A 121 -2.58 1.44 -2.22
C ASN A 121 -3.31 1.61 -3.54
N THR A 122 -4.63 1.70 -3.48
CA THR A 122 -5.47 2.11 -4.61
C THR A 122 -6.61 2.96 -4.08
N ARG A 123 -7.00 3.99 -4.86
CA ARG A 123 -8.00 4.96 -4.43
C ARG A 123 -8.83 5.49 -5.58
N HIS A 124 -10.05 5.89 -5.28
CA HIS A 124 -10.92 6.70 -6.14
C HIS A 124 -11.22 8.03 -5.45
N ILE A 125 -10.99 9.14 -6.13
CA ILE A 125 -11.16 10.49 -5.61
C ILE A 125 -12.13 11.26 -6.51
N ARG A 126 -13.00 12.05 -5.89
CA ARG A 126 -13.96 12.92 -6.58
C ARG A 126 -13.99 14.32 -5.95
N THR A 127 -13.94 15.29 -6.83
CA THR A 127 -14.24 16.72 -6.61
C THR A 127 -15.28 17.12 -7.66
N THR A 128 -15.13 18.25 -8.39
CA THR A 128 -15.80 18.47 -9.68
C THR A 128 -15.25 17.54 -10.78
N LYS A 129 -14.07 16.95 -10.55
CA LYS A 129 -13.47 15.88 -11.34
C LYS A 129 -13.52 14.55 -10.61
N ALA A 130 -13.17 13.45 -11.31
CA ALA A 130 -13.03 12.13 -10.71
C ALA A 130 -11.85 11.40 -11.31
N TRP A 131 -11.08 10.69 -10.48
CA TRP A 131 -9.93 9.92 -10.96
C TRP A 131 -9.58 8.75 -10.04
N PHE A 132 -8.86 7.79 -10.61
CA PHE A 132 -8.19 6.73 -9.85
C PHE A 132 -6.71 7.03 -9.70
N GLY A 133 -6.16 6.60 -8.59
CA GLY A 133 -4.74 6.61 -8.30
C GLY A 133 -4.33 5.45 -7.42
N GLY A 134 -3.04 5.15 -7.40
CA GLY A 134 -2.52 4.06 -6.59
C GLY A 134 -1.12 3.63 -6.97
N GLY A 135 -0.73 2.48 -6.46
CA GLY A 135 0.53 1.85 -6.75
C GLY A 135 0.79 0.65 -5.87
N ALA A 136 1.84 -0.07 -6.20
CA ALA A 136 2.39 -1.16 -5.39
C ALA A 136 3.90 -1.19 -5.59
N ASP A 137 4.65 -1.42 -4.52
CA ASP A 137 6.10 -1.53 -4.57
C ASP A 137 6.64 -2.59 -3.60
N LEU A 138 7.79 -3.16 -3.96
CA LEU A 138 8.47 -4.21 -3.22
C LEU A 138 9.81 -3.69 -2.67
N ASN A 139 10.07 -3.93 -1.38
CA ASN A 139 11.21 -3.36 -0.66
C ASN A 139 12.11 -4.47 -0.07
N PRO A 140 12.74 -5.33 -0.87
CA PRO A 140 13.56 -6.42 -0.35
C PRO A 140 14.76 -5.89 0.43
N ILE A 141 15.05 -6.55 1.56
CA ILE A 141 16.28 -6.33 2.33
C ILE A 141 17.46 -6.94 1.58
N PHE A 142 17.25 -8.15 1.06
CA PHE A 142 18.16 -8.85 0.17
C PHE A 142 17.42 -9.10 -1.14
N ALA A 143 17.83 -8.40 -2.19
CA ALA A 143 17.18 -8.51 -3.50
C ALA A 143 17.37 -9.91 -4.08
N VAL A 144 16.27 -10.48 -4.57
CA VAL A 144 16.23 -11.74 -5.29
C VAL A 144 15.63 -11.48 -6.67
N GLU A 145 16.41 -11.69 -7.69
CA GLU A 145 16.04 -11.36 -9.08
C GLU A 145 14.74 -12.06 -9.51
N ALA A 146 14.56 -13.34 -9.17
CA ALA A 146 13.34 -14.07 -9.50
C ALA A 146 12.09 -13.47 -8.85
N ASP A 147 12.17 -13.03 -7.58
CA ASP A 147 11.06 -12.42 -6.88
C ASP A 147 10.73 -11.03 -7.45
N THR A 148 11.77 -10.25 -7.77
CA THR A 148 11.63 -8.94 -8.43
C THR A 148 10.96 -9.10 -9.79
N ARG A 149 11.44 -10.01 -10.63
CA ARG A 149 10.88 -10.29 -11.95
C ARG A 149 9.42 -10.72 -11.87
N ASP A 150 9.09 -11.66 -10.97
CA ASP A 150 7.73 -12.19 -10.85
C ASP A 150 6.75 -11.12 -10.34
N PHE A 151 7.18 -10.24 -9.41
CA PHE A 151 6.40 -9.10 -8.93
C PHE A 151 6.11 -8.11 -10.06
N HIS A 152 7.14 -7.71 -10.81
CA HIS A 152 6.99 -6.81 -11.94
C HIS A 152 6.13 -7.40 -13.05
N ALA A 153 6.29 -8.68 -13.37
CA ALA A 153 5.47 -9.37 -14.38
C ALA A 153 3.97 -9.43 -14.00
N ALA A 154 3.66 -9.56 -12.69
CA ALA A 154 2.26 -9.50 -12.24
C ALA A 154 1.66 -8.11 -12.43
N LEU A 155 2.39 -7.04 -12.12
CA LEU A 155 1.95 -5.66 -12.30
C LEU A 155 1.87 -5.27 -13.79
N GLU A 156 2.78 -5.75 -14.62
CA GLU A 156 2.73 -5.55 -16.08
C GLU A 156 1.46 -6.15 -16.68
N ARG A 157 1.11 -7.40 -16.31
CA ARG A 157 -0.17 -8.01 -16.72
C ARG A 157 -1.37 -7.19 -16.27
N ALA A 158 -1.35 -6.62 -15.07
CA ALA A 158 -2.43 -5.75 -14.61
C ALA A 158 -2.59 -4.50 -15.48
N CYS A 159 -1.49 -3.97 -16.03
CA CYS A 159 -1.49 -2.79 -16.88
C CYS A 159 -2.01 -3.06 -18.32
N ALA A 160 -2.10 -4.30 -18.76
CA ALA A 160 -2.42 -4.64 -20.16
C ALA A 160 -3.72 -4.01 -20.68
N GLY A 161 -4.74 -3.82 -19.82
CA GLY A 161 -6.00 -3.14 -20.18
C GLY A 161 -5.89 -1.65 -20.50
N LEU A 162 -4.77 -1.01 -20.17
CA LEU A 162 -4.51 0.42 -20.44
C LEU A 162 -3.63 0.66 -21.69
N GLY A 163 -3.07 -0.38 -22.28
CA GLY A 163 -2.17 -0.31 -23.42
C GLY A 163 -0.71 -0.59 -23.06
N ASP A 164 0.11 -0.82 -24.10
CA ASP A 164 1.48 -1.33 -23.96
C ASP A 164 2.44 -0.34 -23.28
N ASP A 165 2.15 0.95 -23.33
CA ASP A 165 2.94 2.02 -22.70
C ASP A 165 2.62 2.22 -21.20
N ALA A 166 1.52 1.66 -20.69
CA ALA A 166 1.05 1.92 -19.35
C ALA A 166 2.05 1.41 -18.28
N TYR A 167 2.50 0.17 -18.42
CA TYR A 167 3.43 -0.39 -17.44
C TYR A 167 4.80 0.34 -17.44
N PRO A 168 5.50 0.54 -18.58
CA PRO A 168 6.75 1.31 -18.58
C PRO A 168 6.63 2.69 -17.96
N ARG A 169 5.54 3.41 -18.25
CA ARG A 169 5.27 4.74 -17.70
C ARG A 169 5.06 4.71 -16.19
N PHE A 170 4.22 3.80 -15.69
CA PHE A 170 3.92 3.71 -14.26
C PHE A 170 5.10 3.17 -13.46
N LYS A 171 5.91 2.28 -14.06
CA LYS A 171 7.16 1.82 -13.47
C LYS A 171 8.17 2.96 -13.33
N ALA A 172 8.39 3.72 -14.40
CA ALA A 172 9.30 4.87 -14.35
C ALA A 172 8.86 5.90 -13.31
N TRP A 173 7.55 6.15 -13.20
CA TRP A 173 7.02 7.03 -12.16
C TRP A 173 7.22 6.46 -10.75
N ALA A 174 7.06 5.16 -10.55
CA ALA A 174 7.35 4.51 -9.27
C ALA A 174 8.83 4.61 -8.90
N ASP A 175 9.75 4.40 -9.86
CA ASP A 175 11.19 4.50 -9.63
C ASP A 175 11.60 5.92 -9.19
N GLU A 176 10.99 6.96 -9.79
CA GLU A 176 11.18 8.35 -9.38
C GLU A 176 10.55 8.65 -8.02
N TYR A 177 9.29 8.22 -7.81
CA TYR A 177 8.54 8.51 -6.59
C TYR A 177 9.15 7.88 -5.35
N PHE A 178 9.61 6.62 -5.42
CA PHE A 178 10.16 5.87 -4.30
C PHE A 178 11.67 6.04 -4.13
N PHE A 179 12.28 7.01 -4.79
CA PHE A 179 13.67 7.36 -4.57
C PHE A 179 13.84 8.16 -3.27
N ILE A 180 14.95 7.95 -2.55
CA ILE A 180 15.29 8.63 -1.30
C ILE A 180 16.42 9.62 -1.57
N PRO A 181 16.12 10.91 -1.87
CA PRO A 181 17.12 11.87 -2.36
C PRO A 181 18.30 12.07 -1.42
N HIS A 182 18.07 12.23 -0.12
CA HIS A 182 19.14 12.47 0.86
C HIS A 182 20.03 11.25 1.12
N ARG A 183 19.65 10.08 0.60
CA ARG A 183 20.45 8.85 0.63
C ARG A 183 21.05 8.50 -0.72
N GLY A 184 20.55 9.09 -1.80
CA GLY A 184 20.97 8.77 -3.16
C GLY A 184 20.64 7.34 -3.58
N GLU A 185 19.56 6.74 -3.00
CA GLU A 185 19.18 5.34 -3.26
C GLU A 185 17.68 5.15 -3.41
N ALA A 186 17.28 4.09 -4.11
CA ALA A 186 15.89 3.68 -4.17
C ALA A 186 15.44 3.01 -2.86
N ARG A 187 14.16 3.19 -2.48
CA ARG A 187 13.55 2.53 -1.32
C ARG A 187 13.56 1.01 -1.45
N GLY A 188 13.31 0.50 -2.65
CA GLY A 188 13.23 -0.92 -2.97
C GLY A 188 13.52 -1.18 -4.45
N VAL A 189 12.88 -2.19 -5.02
CA VAL A 189 13.03 -2.56 -6.44
C VAL A 189 11.95 -1.93 -7.33
N GLY A 190 11.17 -1.00 -6.78
CA GLY A 190 10.08 -0.33 -7.50
C GLY A 190 8.82 -1.19 -7.58
N GLY A 191 8.04 -0.90 -8.58
CA GLY A 191 6.74 -1.48 -8.88
C GLY A 191 6.01 -0.61 -9.88
N ILE A 192 4.80 -0.15 -9.55
CA ILE A 192 4.05 0.85 -10.32
C ILE A 192 3.53 1.96 -9.41
N PHE A 193 3.44 3.16 -9.98
CA PHE A 193 2.73 4.30 -9.39
C PHE A 193 1.91 4.99 -10.48
N TYR A 194 0.65 5.26 -10.20
CA TYR A 194 -0.26 5.95 -11.11
C TYR A 194 -1.17 6.91 -10.36
N ASP A 195 -1.56 7.99 -11.01
CA ASP A 195 -2.51 8.96 -10.48
C ASP A 195 -3.23 9.66 -11.65
N TYR A 196 -4.30 10.37 -11.31
CA TYR A 196 -5.06 11.18 -12.28
C TYR A 196 -5.56 10.41 -13.50
N LEU A 197 -6.00 9.14 -13.30
CA LEU A 197 -6.70 8.40 -14.34
C LEU A 197 -8.15 8.89 -14.38
N GLU A 198 -8.38 9.94 -15.20
CA GLU A 198 -9.66 10.63 -15.40
C GLU A 198 -10.44 10.02 -16.60
N ASP A 199 -11.68 10.45 -16.82
CA ASP A 199 -12.51 10.35 -18.04
C ASP A 199 -13.14 8.99 -18.36
N ASP A 200 -12.62 7.85 -17.91
CA ASP A 200 -13.19 6.51 -18.20
C ASP A 200 -13.23 5.68 -16.92
N PHE A 201 -14.34 5.83 -16.17
CA PHE A 201 -14.50 5.13 -14.89
C PHE A 201 -14.38 3.61 -15.06
N GLU A 202 -15.07 3.00 -16.02
CA GLU A 202 -15.10 1.55 -16.17
C GLU A 202 -13.71 0.96 -16.48
N ARG A 203 -12.99 1.59 -17.39
CA ARG A 203 -11.64 1.18 -17.77
C ARG A 203 -10.65 1.34 -16.61
N HIS A 204 -10.67 2.51 -15.95
CA HIS A 204 -9.73 2.81 -14.87
C HIS A 204 -10.08 2.04 -13.58
N PHE A 205 -11.35 1.77 -13.34
CA PHE A 205 -11.78 0.89 -12.25
C PHE A 205 -11.38 -0.55 -12.50
N ALA A 206 -11.55 -1.06 -13.73
CA ALA A 206 -11.09 -2.39 -14.09
C ALA A 206 -9.56 -2.55 -13.89
N PHE A 207 -8.78 -1.55 -14.30
CA PHE A 207 -7.34 -1.51 -14.05
C PHE A 207 -7.01 -1.47 -12.56
N THR A 208 -7.66 -0.61 -11.80
CA THR A 208 -7.45 -0.48 -10.34
C THR A 208 -7.75 -1.80 -9.62
N ARG A 209 -8.78 -2.52 -10.05
CA ARG A 209 -9.07 -3.87 -9.56
C ARG A 209 -7.98 -4.87 -9.94
N ALA A 210 -7.51 -4.83 -11.19
CA ALA A 210 -6.45 -5.70 -11.66
C ALA A 210 -5.14 -5.52 -10.87
N VAL A 211 -4.81 -4.30 -10.44
CA VAL A 211 -3.66 -4.03 -9.55
C VAL A 211 -3.84 -4.70 -8.19
N GLY A 212 -5.03 -4.58 -7.58
CA GLY A 212 -5.35 -5.24 -6.31
C GLY A 212 -5.28 -6.76 -6.41
N GLU A 213 -5.84 -7.35 -7.48
CA GLU A 213 -5.79 -8.80 -7.75
C GLU A 213 -4.35 -9.29 -7.98
N ALA A 214 -3.57 -8.56 -8.77
CA ALA A 214 -2.17 -8.90 -9.03
C ALA A 214 -1.35 -8.92 -7.73
N PHE A 215 -1.57 -7.95 -6.84
CA PHE A 215 -0.91 -7.92 -5.54
C PHE A 215 -1.35 -9.08 -4.64
N LEU A 216 -2.65 -9.35 -4.57
CA LEU A 216 -3.21 -10.49 -3.82
C LEU A 216 -2.68 -11.83 -4.33
N GLU A 217 -2.47 -11.97 -5.64
CA GLU A 217 -1.92 -13.18 -6.23
C GLU A 217 -0.43 -13.34 -5.94
N ILE A 218 0.38 -12.29 -6.15
CA ILE A 218 1.84 -12.41 -6.18
C ILE A 218 2.48 -12.30 -4.80
N TYR A 219 2.07 -11.34 -3.97
CA TYR A 219 2.77 -11.07 -2.72
C TYR A 219 2.72 -12.24 -1.73
N PRO A 220 1.58 -12.93 -1.49
CA PRO A 220 1.55 -14.13 -0.67
C PRO A 220 2.50 -15.23 -1.16
N LYS A 221 2.63 -15.43 -2.49
CA LYS A 221 3.58 -16.41 -3.07
C LYS A 221 5.03 -16.05 -2.77
N LEU A 222 5.39 -14.77 -2.84
CA LEU A 222 6.74 -14.30 -2.51
C LEU A 222 7.06 -14.51 -1.02
N VAL A 223 6.08 -14.28 -0.15
CA VAL A 223 6.21 -14.55 1.29
C VAL A 223 6.41 -16.04 1.54
N GLU A 224 5.55 -16.90 0.98
CA GLU A 224 5.58 -18.36 1.16
C GLU A 224 6.92 -18.98 0.72
N ARG A 225 7.54 -18.47 -0.34
CA ARG A 225 8.85 -18.94 -0.81
C ARG A 225 9.97 -18.81 0.22
N ARG A 226 9.85 -17.89 1.18
CA ARG A 226 10.98 -17.47 2.01
C ARG A 226 10.68 -17.37 3.51
N MET A 227 9.43 -17.45 3.90
CA MET A 227 9.04 -17.23 5.30
C MET A 227 9.69 -18.22 6.26
N ASP A 228 9.91 -19.46 5.83
CA ASP A 228 10.47 -20.53 6.67
C ASP A 228 12.02 -20.55 6.69
N ARG A 229 12.66 -19.68 5.89
CA ARG A 229 14.11 -19.62 5.84
C ARG A 229 14.69 -19.04 7.14
N PRO A 230 15.64 -19.73 7.80
CA PRO A 230 16.33 -19.19 8.98
C PRO A 230 17.19 -17.98 8.60
N TRP A 231 17.42 -17.12 9.56
CA TRP A 231 18.27 -15.93 9.40
C TRP A 231 19.20 -15.72 10.59
N THR A 232 20.27 -14.97 10.38
CA THR A 232 21.26 -14.61 11.38
C THR A 232 20.94 -13.28 12.07
N ALA A 233 21.57 -13.04 13.23
CA ALA A 233 21.49 -11.75 13.91
C ALA A 233 22.02 -10.58 13.03
N ALA A 234 23.04 -10.83 12.21
CA ALA A 234 23.60 -9.83 11.29
C ALA A 234 22.60 -9.46 10.18
N GLU A 235 21.90 -10.44 9.59
CA GLU A 235 20.85 -10.20 8.59
C GLU A 235 19.67 -9.42 9.21
N ARG A 236 19.30 -9.75 10.46
CA ARG A 236 18.29 -8.99 11.20
C ARG A 236 18.73 -7.55 11.46
N ALA A 237 19.96 -7.33 11.90
CA ALA A 237 20.48 -5.97 12.11
C ALA A 237 20.44 -5.14 10.81
N HIS A 238 20.83 -5.74 9.68
CA HIS A 238 20.72 -5.10 8.37
C HIS A 238 19.27 -4.76 8.00
N GLN A 239 18.32 -5.66 8.26
CA GLN A 239 16.90 -5.40 8.06
C GLN A 239 16.43 -4.16 8.83
N LEU A 240 16.84 -3.99 10.08
CA LEU A 240 16.44 -2.83 10.90
C LEU A 240 16.97 -1.52 10.30
N VAL A 241 18.18 -1.52 9.76
CA VAL A 241 18.76 -0.35 9.07
C VAL A 241 17.95 -0.03 7.79
N ARG A 242 17.64 -1.05 6.97
CA ARG A 242 16.82 -0.84 5.76
C ARG A 242 15.41 -0.35 6.09
N ARG A 243 14.82 -0.80 7.18
CA ARG A 243 13.55 -0.27 7.69
C ARG A 243 13.65 1.21 8.10
N GLY A 244 14.82 1.66 8.60
CA GLY A 244 15.08 3.08 8.83
C GLY A 244 14.94 3.90 7.55
N ARG A 245 15.45 3.40 6.40
CA ARG A 245 15.27 4.05 5.08
C ARG A 245 13.80 4.15 4.68
N TYR A 246 13.03 3.10 4.93
CA TYR A 246 11.58 3.10 4.71
C TYR A 246 10.87 4.19 5.53
N VAL A 247 11.22 4.33 6.82
CA VAL A 247 10.66 5.37 7.70
C VAL A 247 11.04 6.77 7.21
N GLU A 248 12.31 6.99 6.84
CA GLU A 248 12.78 8.26 6.29
C GLU A 248 11.96 8.66 5.06
N PHE A 249 11.75 7.74 4.12
CA PHE A 249 10.92 8.01 2.95
C PHE A 249 9.49 8.39 3.35
N ASN A 250 8.83 7.57 4.16
CA ASN A 250 7.42 7.78 4.50
C ASN A 250 7.18 9.10 5.24
N LEU A 251 8.07 9.50 6.15
CA LEU A 251 7.88 10.72 6.92
C LEU A 251 8.31 11.99 6.16
N ILE A 252 9.33 11.89 5.28
CA ILE A 252 9.91 13.07 4.63
C ILE A 252 9.31 13.29 3.23
N TYR A 253 9.05 12.23 2.47
CA TYR A 253 8.74 12.36 1.04
C TYR A 253 7.37 11.82 0.64
N ASP A 254 6.77 10.89 1.42
CA ASP A 254 5.49 10.31 1.01
C ASP A 254 4.36 11.33 1.09
N ARG A 255 3.83 11.68 -0.10
CA ARG A 255 2.76 12.67 -0.24
C ARG A 255 1.49 12.26 0.52
N GLY A 256 1.17 10.96 0.52
CA GLY A 256 -0.01 10.42 1.20
C GLY A 256 0.08 10.60 2.72
N THR A 257 1.22 10.25 3.30
CA THR A 257 1.50 10.43 4.74
C THR A 257 1.44 11.92 5.12
N GLN A 258 2.15 12.78 4.37
CA GLN A 258 2.18 14.21 4.65
C GLN A 258 0.80 14.86 4.51
N PHE A 259 0.08 14.54 3.44
CA PHE A 259 -1.26 15.06 3.20
C PHE A 259 -2.21 14.62 4.32
N GLY A 260 -2.23 13.32 4.64
CA GLY A 260 -3.09 12.79 5.71
C GLY A 260 -2.84 13.46 7.06
N LEU A 261 -1.58 13.65 7.46
CA LEU A 261 -1.23 14.30 8.73
C LEU A 261 -1.61 15.79 8.74
N LYS A 262 -1.44 16.50 7.61
CA LYS A 262 -1.76 17.95 7.49
C LYS A 262 -3.25 18.22 7.39
N THR A 263 -4.05 17.28 6.93
CA THR A 263 -5.51 17.46 6.72
C THR A 263 -6.36 16.82 7.82
N GLY A 264 -5.79 16.57 9.00
CA GLY A 264 -6.54 16.04 10.16
C GLY A 264 -6.94 14.57 10.01
N GLY A 265 -6.22 13.80 9.21
CA GLY A 265 -6.38 12.34 9.14
C GLY A 265 -6.02 11.66 10.45
N ASN A 266 -6.53 10.44 10.68
CA ASN A 266 -6.23 9.67 11.89
C ASN A 266 -4.74 9.27 11.92
N PRO A 267 -3.91 9.80 12.84
CA PRO A 267 -2.47 9.51 12.86
C PRO A 267 -2.16 8.03 13.04
N LYS A 268 -2.97 7.30 13.82
CA LYS A 268 -2.79 5.85 14.03
C LYS A 268 -2.96 5.07 12.73
N ALA A 269 -3.99 5.39 11.94
CA ALA A 269 -4.25 4.76 10.65
C ALA A 269 -3.20 5.15 9.60
N ILE A 270 -2.68 6.38 9.62
CA ILE A 270 -1.63 6.84 8.72
C ILE A 270 -0.29 6.19 9.06
N LEU A 271 0.10 6.25 10.35
CA LEU A 271 1.40 5.73 10.81
C LEU A 271 1.41 4.21 11.01
N MET A 272 0.30 3.51 10.73
CA MET A 272 0.31 2.04 10.66
C MET A 272 1.31 1.53 9.60
N SER A 273 1.61 2.35 8.59
CA SER A 273 2.58 2.04 7.52
C SER A 273 4.01 1.87 8.01
N LEU A 274 4.36 2.40 9.18
CA LEU A 274 5.72 2.33 9.69
C LEU A 274 6.04 0.97 10.30
N PRO A 275 7.29 0.46 10.15
CA PRO A 275 7.75 -0.77 10.78
C PRO A 275 7.78 -0.63 12.31
N PRO A 276 7.60 -1.74 13.07
CA PRO A 276 7.58 -1.69 14.53
C PRO A 276 8.94 -1.43 15.17
N LEU A 277 10.02 -1.80 14.49
CA LEU A 277 11.41 -1.63 14.93
C LEU A 277 12.29 -1.21 13.77
N VAL A 278 13.18 -0.28 14.05
CA VAL A 278 14.16 0.28 13.10
C VAL A 278 15.50 0.51 13.81
N ALA A 279 16.56 0.71 13.03
CA ALA A 279 17.85 1.17 13.53
C ALA A 279 18.46 2.21 12.60
N TRP A 280 19.14 3.19 13.20
CA TRP A 280 20.06 4.09 12.54
C TRP A 280 21.43 3.90 13.18
N PRO A 281 22.46 3.44 12.41
CA PRO A 281 23.82 3.29 12.91
C PRO A 281 24.48 4.63 13.12
#